data_145c9a25a6ae0385a27bb012684df23a
#
_entry.id   145c9a25a6ae0385a27bb012684df23a
#
_cell.length_a   1.000
_cell.length_b   1.000
_cell.length_c   1.000
_cell.angle_alpha   90.00
_cell.angle_beta   90.00
_cell.angle_gamma   90.00
#
_symmetry.space_group_name_H-M   'P 1'
#
loop_
_entity.id
_entity.type
_entity.pdbx_description
1 polymer ?
#
loop_
_entity_poly.entity_id
_entity_poly.type
_entity_poly.pdbx_seq_one_letter_code
_entity_poly.pdbx_strand_id
1 'polypeptide(L)'
;MERFDAIVVGAGPAGSTAAYRLERAGARVLLLDRERFPRDKPCGGGLTYRAVRQLPVPVDDVVEDSVRRCQLGLRYRKRFERRTEEPLILMTQRRRLDAHLAARAAEAGADFRDGVRATALEADDDGVTVRFEGSAASAPVAIGADGVNGLTARSLDAVGDRRHAVALEGNILHVHAREDYRGRAVVELGTVPGGYAWVFPKGDHVNVGVGGWESEGPRLREHLERACRAYGLPAERLESVRGYRLPMRRAGARVSRGRVLLAGDAAGLVDPLSGDGIYEALVSARLASESVLGLLAGGSLEGYAPALEGELGRALAASWRAKLALERAPRLVFGIARLPLVWGFIAAFLRGDVSHPDDANGLVRAPLRVVESLGRQA
;
A
#
# COMPACT_ATOMS: atom_id res chain seq x y z
N MET A 1 18.74 -29.67 -4.19
CA MET A 1 18.17 -28.39 -3.73
C MET A 1 18.76 -27.28 -4.57
N GLU A 2 17.91 -26.47 -5.19
CA GLU A 2 18.34 -25.33 -6.00
C GLU A 2 18.94 -24.24 -5.12
N ARG A 3 19.93 -23.50 -5.63
CA ARG A 3 20.59 -22.41 -4.90
C ARG A 3 20.43 -21.10 -5.65
N PHE A 4 20.12 -20.04 -4.92
CA PHE A 4 19.97 -18.68 -5.40
C PHE A 4 20.77 -17.72 -4.50
N ASP A 5 20.93 -16.47 -4.91
CA ASP A 5 21.53 -15.42 -4.08
C ASP A 5 20.47 -14.80 -3.15
N ALA A 6 19.20 -14.80 -3.58
CA ALA A 6 18.07 -14.41 -2.76
C ALA A 6 16.80 -15.16 -3.14
N ILE A 7 15.91 -15.42 -2.16
CA ILE A 7 14.57 -15.94 -2.40
C ILE A 7 13.57 -14.86 -1.98
N VAL A 8 12.65 -14.51 -2.89
CA VAL A 8 11.57 -13.56 -2.65
C VAL A 8 10.24 -14.33 -2.63
N VAL A 9 9.50 -14.22 -1.51
CA VAL A 9 8.22 -14.89 -1.34
C VAL A 9 7.08 -13.88 -1.45
N GLY A 10 6.28 -13.98 -2.53
CA GLY A 10 5.21 -13.07 -2.90
C GLY A 10 5.61 -12.13 -4.04
N ALA A 11 4.90 -12.19 -5.16
CA ALA A 11 5.14 -11.37 -6.36
C ALA A 11 4.14 -10.17 -6.49
N GLY A 12 3.76 -9.58 -5.37
CA GLY A 12 3.09 -8.27 -5.33
C GLY A 12 4.07 -7.13 -5.61
N PRO A 13 3.67 -5.85 -5.50
CA PRO A 13 4.52 -4.71 -5.79
C PRO A 13 5.86 -4.73 -5.04
N ALA A 14 5.87 -5.14 -3.77
CA ALA A 14 7.12 -5.25 -3.01
C ALA A 14 8.04 -6.34 -3.56
N GLY A 15 7.54 -7.57 -3.72
CA GLY A 15 8.40 -8.69 -4.12
C GLY A 15 8.88 -8.59 -5.56
N SER A 16 8.00 -8.24 -6.50
CA SER A 16 8.41 -8.04 -7.90
C SER A 16 9.44 -6.92 -8.05
N THR A 17 9.25 -5.81 -7.29
CA THR A 17 10.24 -4.71 -7.29
C THR A 17 11.58 -5.15 -6.71
N ALA A 18 11.57 -5.92 -5.61
CA ALA A 18 12.79 -6.42 -4.99
C ALA A 18 13.52 -7.38 -5.94
N ALA A 19 12.81 -8.35 -6.53
CA ALA A 19 13.38 -9.30 -7.47
C ALA A 19 13.98 -8.60 -8.70
N TYR A 20 13.24 -7.65 -9.29
CA TYR A 20 13.73 -6.85 -10.41
C TYR A 20 15.06 -6.12 -10.07
N ARG A 21 15.10 -5.43 -8.92
CA ARG A 21 16.28 -4.67 -8.50
C ARG A 21 17.49 -5.55 -8.26
N LEU A 22 17.30 -6.71 -7.63
CA LEU A 22 18.35 -7.69 -7.36
C LEU A 22 18.92 -8.29 -8.65
N GLU A 23 18.06 -8.73 -9.58
CA GLU A 23 18.48 -9.25 -10.88
C GLU A 23 19.23 -8.21 -11.71
N ARG A 24 18.73 -6.96 -11.72
CA ARG A 24 19.41 -5.84 -12.41
C ARG A 24 20.79 -5.53 -11.83
N ALA A 25 21.04 -5.92 -10.58
CA ALA A 25 22.35 -5.83 -9.93
C ALA A 25 23.20 -7.11 -10.07
N GLY A 26 22.73 -8.13 -10.80
CA GLY A 26 23.44 -9.37 -11.10
C GLY A 26 23.25 -10.49 -10.07
N ALA A 27 22.34 -10.35 -9.11
CA ALA A 27 22.03 -11.42 -8.17
C ALA A 27 21.00 -12.38 -8.79
N ARG A 28 21.19 -13.69 -8.60
CA ARG A 28 20.27 -14.74 -9.04
C ARG A 28 19.11 -14.89 -8.05
N VAL A 29 17.88 -14.62 -8.48
CA VAL A 29 16.69 -14.54 -7.61
C VAL A 29 15.64 -15.58 -7.95
N LEU A 30 15.13 -16.30 -6.93
CA LEU A 30 13.89 -17.07 -7.02
C LEU A 30 12.73 -16.19 -6.52
N LEU A 31 11.74 -15.94 -7.37
CA LEU A 31 10.51 -15.23 -7.02
C LEU A 31 9.33 -16.19 -7.02
N LEU A 32 8.70 -16.40 -5.86
CA LEU A 32 7.56 -17.31 -5.68
C LEU A 32 6.27 -16.53 -5.43
N ASP A 33 5.17 -16.92 -6.07
CA ASP A 33 3.82 -16.49 -5.67
C ASP A 33 2.86 -17.68 -5.72
N ARG A 34 1.99 -17.78 -4.70
CA ARG A 34 0.98 -18.83 -4.60
C ARG A 34 -0.14 -18.73 -5.61
N GLU A 35 -0.38 -17.52 -6.16
CA GLU A 35 -1.42 -17.27 -7.14
C GLU A 35 -0.83 -17.30 -8.55
N ARG A 36 -1.61 -17.73 -9.53
CA ARG A 36 -1.26 -17.65 -10.95
C ARG A 36 -1.57 -16.26 -11.48
N PHE A 37 -0.67 -15.71 -12.26
CA PHE A 37 -0.78 -14.38 -12.84
C PHE A 37 -1.41 -14.41 -14.24
N PRO A 38 -2.21 -13.39 -14.62
CA PRO A 38 -2.57 -12.20 -13.86
C PRO A 38 -3.62 -12.50 -12.76
N ARG A 39 -3.34 -12.12 -11.52
CA ARG A 39 -4.21 -12.31 -10.37
C ARG A 39 -4.82 -11.02 -9.87
N ASP A 40 -5.98 -11.10 -9.27
CA ASP A 40 -6.64 -9.95 -8.67
C ASP A 40 -6.34 -9.83 -7.16
N LYS A 41 -6.25 -8.59 -6.68
CA LYS A 41 -6.11 -8.27 -5.26
C LYS A 41 -6.96 -7.04 -4.96
N PRO A 42 -7.86 -7.07 -3.94
CA PRO A 42 -8.65 -5.90 -3.56
C PRO A 42 -7.76 -4.69 -3.29
N CYS A 43 -8.05 -3.57 -3.95
CA CYS A 43 -7.32 -2.32 -3.82
C CYS A 43 -8.00 -1.22 -4.63
N GLY A 44 -8.19 -0.04 -4.04
CA GLY A 44 -8.64 1.14 -4.80
C GLY A 44 -7.79 1.47 -6.01
N GLY A 45 -6.55 0.96 -6.09
CA GLY A 45 -5.67 0.99 -7.26
C GLY A 45 -5.16 2.38 -7.63
N GLY A 46 -5.11 3.30 -6.67
CA GLY A 46 -4.50 4.61 -6.85
C GLY A 46 -2.99 4.55 -6.64
N LEU A 47 -2.22 4.92 -7.64
CA LEU A 47 -0.78 5.15 -7.55
C LEU A 47 -0.55 6.65 -7.41
N THR A 48 -0.23 7.10 -6.20
CA THR A 48 0.22 8.49 -6.00
C THR A 48 1.51 8.73 -6.78
N TYR A 49 1.78 9.95 -7.21
CA TYR A 49 3.04 10.22 -7.93
C TYR A 49 4.27 9.95 -7.09
N ARG A 50 4.20 10.05 -5.75
CA ARG A 50 5.28 9.60 -4.86
C ARG A 50 5.54 8.11 -5.00
N ALA A 51 4.50 7.28 -5.23
CA ALA A 51 4.66 5.85 -5.50
C ALA A 51 5.22 5.61 -6.90
N VAL A 52 4.74 6.34 -7.91
CA VAL A 52 5.24 6.25 -9.28
C VAL A 52 6.76 6.52 -9.35
N ARG A 53 7.27 7.49 -8.59
CA ARG A 53 8.71 7.80 -8.51
C ARG A 53 9.57 6.66 -7.91
N GLN A 54 8.96 5.73 -7.18
CA GLN A 54 9.64 4.56 -6.60
C GLN A 54 9.62 3.33 -7.51
N LEU A 55 8.77 3.34 -8.54
CA LEU A 55 8.67 2.20 -9.46
C LEU A 55 10.00 2.00 -10.21
N PRO A 56 10.47 0.77 -10.33
CA PRO A 56 11.71 0.48 -11.04
C PRO A 56 11.55 0.50 -12.57
N VAL A 57 10.29 0.52 -13.05
CA VAL A 57 9.91 0.45 -14.47
C VAL A 57 8.72 1.37 -14.74
N PRO A 58 8.56 1.88 -15.99
CA PRO A 58 7.35 2.61 -16.39
C PRO A 58 6.09 1.75 -16.25
N VAL A 59 4.95 2.41 -16.01
CA VAL A 59 3.64 1.76 -15.83
C VAL A 59 2.55 2.30 -16.74
N ASP A 60 2.91 3.08 -17.75
CA ASP A 60 1.96 3.76 -18.65
C ASP A 60 0.98 2.76 -19.29
N ASP A 61 1.44 1.57 -19.68
CA ASP A 61 0.62 0.52 -20.30
C ASP A 61 -0.46 -0.06 -19.38
N VAL A 62 -0.37 0.16 -18.08
CA VAL A 62 -1.32 -0.37 -17.08
C VAL A 62 -2.13 0.73 -16.40
N VAL A 63 -1.91 1.99 -16.73
CA VAL A 63 -2.72 3.12 -16.27
C VAL A 63 -4.05 3.14 -17.01
N GLU A 64 -5.13 3.32 -16.28
CA GLU A 64 -6.50 3.33 -16.80
C GLU A 64 -7.18 4.69 -16.70
N ASP A 65 -6.79 5.51 -15.73
CA ASP A 65 -7.26 6.88 -15.56
C ASP A 65 -6.22 7.73 -14.83
N SER A 66 -6.33 9.05 -14.94
CA SER A 66 -5.45 10.05 -14.34
C SER A 66 -6.25 11.06 -13.55
N VAL A 67 -6.15 11.01 -12.22
CA VAL A 67 -6.93 11.86 -11.32
C VAL A 67 -6.31 13.25 -11.23
N ARG A 68 -7.07 14.26 -11.68
CA ARG A 68 -6.78 15.69 -11.54
C ARG A 68 -7.78 16.42 -10.64
N ARG A 69 -8.89 15.78 -10.30
CA ARG A 69 -9.93 16.30 -9.42
C ARG A 69 -10.05 15.44 -8.18
N CYS A 70 -9.90 16.04 -7.03
CA CYS A 70 -10.08 15.36 -5.75
C CYS A 70 -11.24 15.99 -5.01
N GLN A 71 -12.27 15.20 -4.73
CA GLN A 71 -13.42 15.61 -3.93
C GLN A 71 -13.29 15.02 -2.52
N LEU A 72 -13.32 15.89 -1.51
CA LEU A 72 -13.48 15.47 -0.13
C LEU A 72 -14.91 15.71 0.32
N GLY A 73 -15.53 14.67 0.89
CA GLY A 73 -16.82 14.72 1.55
C GLY A 73 -16.70 14.60 3.07
N LEU A 74 -17.71 15.07 3.80
CA LEU A 74 -17.87 14.89 5.24
C LEU A 74 -19.29 14.47 5.57
N ARG A 75 -19.47 13.20 6.06
CA ARG A 75 -20.75 12.64 6.51
C ARG A 75 -21.87 12.76 5.47
N TYR A 76 -21.49 12.65 4.16
CA TYR A 76 -22.38 12.79 2.99
C TYR A 76 -23.16 14.12 2.92
N ARG A 77 -22.79 15.14 3.72
CA ARG A 77 -23.51 16.41 3.83
C ARG A 77 -22.73 17.60 3.29
N LYS A 78 -21.42 17.63 3.50
CA LYS A 78 -20.54 18.71 3.03
C LYS A 78 -19.52 18.12 2.10
N ARG A 79 -19.19 18.84 1.02
CA ARG A 79 -18.15 18.43 0.09
C ARG A 79 -17.44 19.66 -0.48
N PHE A 80 -16.22 19.48 -0.87
CA PHE A 80 -15.49 20.42 -1.72
C PHE A 80 -14.63 19.65 -2.71
N GLU A 81 -14.35 20.27 -3.84
CA GLU A 81 -13.47 19.70 -4.87
C GLU A 81 -12.27 20.61 -5.06
N ARG A 82 -11.15 20.00 -5.40
CA ARG A 82 -9.92 20.66 -5.82
C ARG A 82 -9.47 20.06 -7.13
N ARG A 83 -9.00 20.92 -8.00
CA ARG A 83 -8.42 20.55 -9.30
C ARG A 83 -6.96 20.94 -9.33
N THR A 84 -6.14 20.10 -9.97
CA THR A 84 -4.71 20.36 -10.23
C THR A 84 -4.45 20.31 -11.73
N GLU A 85 -3.45 21.03 -12.19
CA GLU A 85 -3.03 21.00 -13.59
C GLU A 85 -2.42 19.65 -13.94
N GLU A 86 -1.54 19.14 -13.07
CA GLU A 86 -0.94 17.83 -13.19
C GLU A 86 -1.75 16.78 -12.42
N PRO A 87 -1.76 15.52 -12.87
CA PRO A 87 -2.39 14.45 -12.13
C PRO A 87 -1.75 14.27 -10.75
N LEU A 88 -2.54 13.92 -9.76
CA LEU A 88 -2.08 13.56 -8.41
C LEU A 88 -1.96 12.06 -8.22
N ILE A 89 -2.80 11.29 -8.92
CA ILE A 89 -2.92 9.85 -8.77
C ILE A 89 -3.13 9.25 -10.15
N LEU A 90 -2.37 8.23 -10.48
CA LEU A 90 -2.65 7.35 -11.62
C LEU A 90 -3.47 6.17 -11.14
N MET A 91 -4.52 5.82 -11.87
CA MET A 91 -5.42 4.73 -11.52
C MET A 91 -5.09 3.49 -12.31
N THR A 92 -4.99 2.36 -11.62
CA THR A 92 -4.73 1.06 -12.24
C THR A 92 -5.52 -0.04 -11.53
N GLN A 93 -5.59 -1.20 -12.12
CA GLN A 93 -6.06 -2.43 -11.46
C GLN A 93 -4.85 -3.27 -11.02
N ARG A 94 -4.92 -3.83 -9.81
CA ARG A 94 -3.86 -4.69 -9.27
C ARG A 94 -3.59 -5.90 -10.17
N ARG A 95 -4.61 -6.41 -10.85
CA ARG A 95 -4.45 -7.49 -11.83
C ARG A 95 -3.47 -7.11 -12.93
N ARG A 96 -3.51 -5.87 -13.42
CA ARG A 96 -2.61 -5.37 -14.47
C ARG A 96 -1.26 -4.97 -13.90
N LEU A 97 -1.25 -4.17 -12.83
CA LEU A 97 -0.02 -3.66 -12.21
C LEU A 97 0.87 -4.81 -11.71
N ASP A 98 0.30 -5.76 -10.94
CA ASP A 98 1.08 -6.83 -10.35
C ASP A 98 1.65 -7.77 -11.44
N ALA A 99 0.86 -8.07 -12.49
CA ALA A 99 1.33 -8.87 -13.62
C ALA A 99 2.45 -8.15 -14.39
N HIS A 100 2.31 -6.84 -14.61
CA HIS A 100 3.33 -6.03 -15.26
C HIS A 100 4.66 -6.07 -14.47
N LEU A 101 4.62 -5.80 -13.16
CA LEU A 101 5.83 -5.80 -12.34
C LEU A 101 6.48 -7.19 -12.24
N ALA A 102 5.67 -8.25 -12.13
CA ALA A 102 6.19 -9.63 -12.11
C ALA A 102 6.82 -10.03 -13.43
N ALA A 103 6.21 -9.66 -14.57
CA ALA A 103 6.78 -9.88 -15.90
C ALA A 103 8.12 -9.15 -16.06
N ARG A 104 8.21 -7.89 -15.61
CA ARG A 104 9.48 -7.13 -15.65
C ARG A 104 10.56 -7.75 -14.76
N ALA A 105 10.21 -8.33 -13.62
CA ALA A 105 11.16 -9.08 -12.80
C ALA A 105 11.68 -10.35 -13.53
N ALA A 106 10.78 -11.09 -14.17
CA ALA A 106 11.14 -12.27 -14.96
C ALA A 106 12.02 -11.90 -16.19
N GLU A 107 11.66 -10.84 -16.91
CA GLU A 107 12.45 -10.32 -18.03
C GLU A 107 13.85 -9.85 -17.60
N ALA A 108 14.00 -9.39 -16.35
CA ALA A 108 15.29 -9.02 -15.79
C ALA A 108 16.15 -10.24 -15.41
N GLY A 109 15.59 -11.46 -15.38
CA GLY A 109 16.29 -12.70 -15.09
C GLY A 109 15.72 -13.53 -13.94
N ALA A 110 14.79 -12.99 -13.14
CA ALA A 110 14.25 -13.70 -11.99
C ALA A 110 13.55 -15.02 -12.40
N ASP A 111 13.89 -16.09 -11.70
CA ASP A 111 13.17 -17.37 -11.80
C ASP A 111 11.81 -17.21 -11.14
N PHE A 112 10.84 -16.68 -11.91
CA PHE A 112 9.50 -16.43 -11.43
C PHE A 112 8.61 -17.65 -11.56
N ARG A 113 8.13 -18.14 -10.41
CA ARG A 113 7.23 -19.30 -10.32
C ARG A 113 5.91 -18.87 -9.67
N ASP A 114 4.91 -18.65 -10.51
CA ASP A 114 3.54 -18.38 -10.08
C ASP A 114 2.73 -19.67 -9.87
N GLY A 115 1.67 -19.59 -9.07
CA GLY A 115 0.91 -20.77 -8.67
C GLY A 115 1.67 -21.68 -7.69
N VAL A 116 2.84 -21.27 -7.18
CA VAL A 116 3.72 -22.04 -6.30
C VAL A 116 3.69 -21.48 -4.88
N ARG A 117 3.13 -22.24 -3.95
CA ARG A 117 3.00 -21.85 -2.55
C ARG A 117 4.23 -22.21 -1.72
N ALA A 118 4.88 -21.24 -1.11
CA ALA A 118 5.83 -21.48 -0.03
C ALA A 118 5.08 -22.07 1.19
N THR A 119 5.55 -23.21 1.70
CA THR A 119 4.92 -23.95 2.81
C THR A 119 5.69 -23.86 4.11
N ALA A 120 7.02 -23.71 4.04
CA ALA A 120 7.90 -23.49 5.19
C ALA A 120 9.06 -22.55 4.81
N LEU A 121 9.55 -21.82 5.79
CA LEU A 121 10.77 -21.01 5.74
C LEU A 121 11.57 -21.33 7.00
N GLU A 122 12.74 -21.87 6.80
CA GLU A 122 13.73 -22.19 7.84
C GLU A 122 14.94 -21.27 7.63
N ALA A 123 15.45 -20.67 8.68
CA ALA A 123 16.60 -19.78 8.62
C ALA A 123 17.56 -20.09 9.75
N ASP A 124 18.85 -20.09 9.46
CA ASP A 124 19.97 -20.22 10.38
C ASP A 124 21.00 -19.10 10.13
N ASP A 125 22.19 -19.23 10.73
CA ASP A 125 23.25 -18.24 10.59
C ASP A 125 23.88 -18.23 9.18
N ASP A 126 23.79 -19.34 8.45
CA ASP A 126 24.39 -19.50 7.12
C ASP A 126 23.46 -19.10 5.99
N GLY A 127 22.13 -19.20 6.17
CA GLY A 127 21.17 -18.88 5.11
C GLY A 127 19.72 -19.18 5.42
N VAL A 128 18.97 -19.36 4.37
CA VAL A 128 17.54 -19.71 4.42
C VAL A 128 17.24 -20.89 3.50
N THR A 129 16.29 -21.71 3.91
CA THR A 129 15.66 -22.73 3.06
C THR A 129 14.16 -22.46 2.99
N VAL A 130 13.64 -22.30 1.78
CA VAL A 130 12.21 -22.18 1.52
C VAL A 130 11.71 -23.45 0.88
N ARG A 131 10.68 -24.08 1.49
CA ARG A 131 10.01 -25.28 0.96
C ARG A 131 8.74 -24.88 0.22
N PHE A 132 8.50 -25.52 -0.92
CA PHE A 132 7.31 -25.30 -1.75
C PHE A 132 6.99 -26.57 -2.54
N GLU A 133 5.73 -26.99 -2.55
CA GLU A 133 5.17 -28.07 -3.41
C GLU A 133 6.09 -29.28 -3.65
N GLY A 134 6.61 -29.87 -2.59
CA GLY A 134 7.49 -31.05 -2.68
C GLY A 134 8.94 -30.76 -3.06
N SER A 135 9.28 -29.48 -3.26
CA SER A 135 10.63 -28.99 -3.58
C SER A 135 11.17 -28.05 -2.51
N ALA A 136 12.45 -27.67 -2.62
CA ALA A 136 13.08 -26.69 -1.76
C ALA A 136 14.18 -25.94 -2.49
N ALA A 137 14.36 -24.68 -2.13
CA ALA A 137 15.48 -23.84 -2.56
C ALA A 137 16.17 -23.20 -1.37
N SER A 138 17.46 -22.91 -1.50
CA SER A 138 18.28 -22.24 -0.50
C SER A 138 18.91 -20.97 -1.04
N ALA A 139 19.11 -19.99 -0.13
CA ALA A 139 19.82 -18.75 -0.43
C ALA A 139 20.45 -18.19 0.84
N PRO A 140 21.41 -17.26 0.76
CA PRO A 140 21.91 -16.50 1.90
C PRO A 140 20.85 -15.67 2.63
N VAL A 141 19.74 -15.30 1.94
CA VAL A 141 18.71 -14.38 2.46
C VAL A 141 17.36 -14.62 1.80
N ALA A 142 16.26 -14.38 2.55
CA ALA A 142 14.91 -14.31 2.01
C ALA A 142 14.27 -12.94 2.24
N ILE A 143 13.48 -12.48 1.27
CA ILE A 143 12.59 -11.33 1.39
C ILE A 143 11.15 -11.84 1.42
N GLY A 144 10.46 -11.62 2.55
CA GLY A 144 9.04 -11.90 2.71
C GLY A 144 8.20 -10.74 2.21
N ALA A 145 7.49 -10.95 1.10
CA ALA A 145 6.56 -10.00 0.47
C ALA A 145 5.17 -10.63 0.22
N ASP A 146 4.83 -11.66 0.99
CA ASP A 146 3.67 -12.54 0.83
C ASP A 146 2.37 -12.00 1.47
N GLY A 147 2.38 -10.71 1.82
CA GLY A 147 1.22 -9.96 2.26
C GLY A 147 0.81 -10.22 3.71
N VAL A 148 -0.38 -9.69 4.09
CA VAL A 148 -0.85 -9.66 5.49
C VAL A 148 -1.01 -11.05 6.12
N ASN A 149 -1.38 -12.06 5.32
CA ASN A 149 -1.60 -13.44 5.76
C ASN A 149 -0.44 -14.38 5.38
N GLY A 150 0.70 -13.80 5.03
CA GLY A 150 1.87 -14.52 4.56
C GLY A 150 2.50 -15.45 5.60
N LEU A 151 3.26 -16.43 5.12
CA LEU A 151 4.07 -17.34 5.94
C LEU A 151 5.22 -16.59 6.62
N THR A 152 5.86 -15.68 5.87
CA THR A 152 7.13 -15.07 6.27
C THR A 152 7.00 -14.20 7.53
N ALA A 153 5.92 -13.43 7.66
CA ALA A 153 5.70 -12.65 8.88
C ALA A 153 5.43 -13.51 10.12
N ARG A 154 4.79 -14.68 9.94
CA ARG A 154 4.56 -15.64 11.02
C ARG A 154 5.85 -16.31 11.47
N SER A 155 6.74 -16.66 10.54
CA SER A 155 8.03 -17.28 10.87
C SER A 155 8.94 -16.37 11.70
N LEU A 156 8.72 -15.05 11.66
CA LEU A 156 9.46 -14.07 12.44
C LEU A 156 8.78 -13.66 13.75
N ASP A 157 7.60 -14.20 14.07
CA ASP A 157 6.73 -13.72 15.16
C ASP A 157 6.38 -12.22 15.05
N ALA A 158 6.29 -11.72 13.81
CA ALA A 158 6.06 -10.30 13.53
C ALA A 158 4.57 -9.91 13.44
N VAL A 159 3.65 -10.87 13.64
CA VAL A 159 2.20 -10.67 13.46
C VAL A 159 1.58 -9.90 14.62
N GLY A 160 2.06 -10.12 15.86
CA GLY A 160 1.51 -9.52 17.08
C GLY A 160 1.71 -8.01 17.20
N ASP A 161 2.69 -7.45 16.47
CA ASP A 161 3.05 -6.03 16.53
C ASP A 161 2.24 -5.13 15.58
N ARG A 162 1.04 -5.56 15.19
CA ARG A 162 0.22 -4.87 14.19
C ARG A 162 -1.16 -4.56 14.71
N ARG A 163 -1.70 -3.44 14.26
CA ARG A 163 -3.15 -3.19 14.26
C ARG A 163 -3.69 -3.45 12.87
N HIS A 164 -4.94 -3.85 12.78
CA HIS A 164 -5.60 -4.08 11.51
C HIS A 164 -6.73 -3.08 11.29
N ALA A 165 -6.81 -2.56 10.08
CA ALA A 165 -8.04 -2.07 9.50
C ALA A 165 -8.57 -3.12 8.53
N VAL A 166 -9.82 -2.96 8.14
CA VAL A 166 -10.50 -3.79 7.15
C VAL A 166 -11.14 -2.92 6.10
N ALA A 167 -11.20 -3.41 4.88
CA ALA A 167 -11.85 -2.73 3.78
C ALA A 167 -12.75 -3.71 3.03
N LEU A 168 -13.80 -3.17 2.42
CA LEU A 168 -14.69 -3.86 1.49
C LEU A 168 -14.89 -2.95 0.29
N GLU A 169 -14.73 -3.49 -0.91
CA GLU A 169 -14.88 -2.74 -2.16
C GLU A 169 -15.60 -3.56 -3.21
N GLY A 170 -16.09 -2.88 -4.23
CA GLY A 170 -16.66 -3.49 -5.42
C GLY A 170 -16.60 -2.51 -6.60
N ASN A 171 -16.97 -3.00 -7.78
CA ASN A 171 -16.89 -2.26 -9.02
C ASN A 171 -18.30 -2.02 -9.57
N ILE A 172 -18.51 -0.86 -10.20
CA ILE A 172 -19.76 -0.50 -10.92
C ILE A 172 -19.35 0.12 -12.24
N LEU A 173 -19.87 -0.38 -13.35
CA LEU A 173 -19.60 0.18 -14.67
C LEU A 173 -20.03 1.66 -14.75
N HIS A 174 -19.24 2.49 -15.43
CA HIS A 174 -19.53 3.93 -15.59
C HIS A 174 -20.91 4.20 -16.15
N VAL A 175 -21.43 3.34 -17.05
CA VAL A 175 -22.76 3.50 -17.65
C VAL A 175 -23.91 3.40 -16.64
N HIS A 176 -23.67 2.85 -15.46
CA HIS A 176 -24.64 2.76 -14.38
C HIS A 176 -24.50 3.87 -13.33
N ALA A 177 -23.40 4.63 -13.35
CA ALA A 177 -23.20 5.76 -12.44
C ALA A 177 -24.03 6.98 -12.89
N ARG A 178 -24.63 7.70 -11.93
CA ARG A 178 -25.38 8.92 -12.22
C ARG A 178 -24.50 10.12 -12.52
N GLU A 179 -23.24 10.08 -12.10
CA GLU A 179 -22.25 11.14 -12.31
C GLU A 179 -21.03 10.58 -13.05
N ASP A 180 -20.34 11.43 -13.81
CA ASP A 180 -19.06 11.07 -14.41
C ASP A 180 -17.92 11.19 -13.38
N TYR A 181 -17.29 10.07 -13.09
CA TYR A 181 -16.17 9.98 -12.16
C TYR A 181 -14.80 10.01 -12.86
N ARG A 182 -14.72 10.00 -14.18
CA ARG A 182 -13.44 10.00 -14.89
C ARG A 182 -12.60 11.21 -14.50
N GLY A 183 -11.32 10.95 -14.17
CA GLY A 183 -10.38 11.96 -13.69
C GLY A 183 -10.68 12.52 -12.30
N ARG A 184 -11.64 11.94 -11.55
CA ARG A 184 -12.08 12.43 -10.23
C ARG A 184 -12.02 11.32 -9.18
N ALA A 185 -11.19 11.48 -8.16
CA ALA A 185 -11.21 10.66 -6.96
C ALA A 185 -12.09 11.31 -5.88
N VAL A 186 -12.92 10.51 -5.22
CA VAL A 186 -13.73 10.93 -4.09
C VAL A 186 -13.27 10.22 -2.83
N VAL A 187 -13.12 10.97 -1.72
CA VAL A 187 -12.87 10.48 -0.39
C VAL A 187 -13.91 11.06 0.57
N GLU A 188 -14.66 10.20 1.24
CA GLU A 188 -15.74 10.59 2.15
C GLU A 188 -15.38 10.29 3.60
N LEU A 189 -15.18 11.33 4.39
CA LEU A 189 -14.69 11.29 5.75
C LEU A 189 -15.82 11.24 6.80
N GLY A 190 -15.52 10.63 7.98
CA GLY A 190 -16.39 10.65 9.13
C GLY A 190 -17.67 9.81 8.99
N THR A 191 -17.67 8.83 8.11
CA THR A 191 -18.78 7.90 7.84
C THR A 191 -18.51 6.50 8.33
N VAL A 192 -17.24 6.10 8.39
CA VAL A 192 -16.80 4.79 8.90
C VAL A 192 -15.82 5.04 10.05
N PRO A 193 -16.03 4.47 11.24
CA PRO A 193 -15.08 4.59 12.35
C PRO A 193 -13.69 4.10 11.96
N GLY A 194 -12.69 4.93 12.22
CA GLY A 194 -11.29 4.64 11.88
C GLY A 194 -10.98 4.61 10.40
N GLY A 195 -11.83 5.21 9.53
CA GLY A 195 -11.56 5.22 8.11
C GLY A 195 -12.45 6.14 7.29
N TYR A 196 -12.74 5.74 6.05
CA TYR A 196 -13.45 6.54 5.07
C TYR A 196 -14.09 5.66 3.97
N ALA A 197 -14.94 6.29 3.15
CA ALA A 197 -15.40 5.69 1.90
C ALA A 197 -14.73 6.36 0.71
N TRP A 198 -14.62 5.64 -0.41
CA TRP A 198 -14.03 6.16 -1.63
C TRP A 198 -14.86 5.81 -2.87
N VAL A 199 -14.70 6.63 -3.92
CA VAL A 199 -15.11 6.33 -5.29
C VAL A 199 -13.95 6.72 -6.20
N PHE A 200 -13.33 5.73 -6.83
CA PHE A 200 -12.14 5.89 -7.65
C PHE A 200 -12.40 5.42 -9.08
N PRO A 201 -12.11 6.25 -10.10
CA PRO A 201 -12.33 5.88 -11.48
C PRO A 201 -11.33 4.81 -11.93
N LYS A 202 -11.79 3.97 -12.84
CA LYS A 202 -10.99 3.04 -13.64
C LYS A 202 -11.37 3.23 -15.10
N GLY A 203 -10.82 2.44 -16.02
CA GLY A 203 -11.09 2.53 -17.44
C GLY A 203 -12.58 2.52 -17.79
N ASP A 204 -13.27 1.42 -17.47
CA ASP A 204 -14.69 1.20 -17.81
C ASP A 204 -15.64 1.25 -16.59
N HIS A 205 -15.11 1.33 -15.38
CA HIS A 205 -15.87 1.29 -14.13
C HIS A 205 -15.35 2.26 -13.07
N VAL A 206 -16.09 2.39 -11.99
CA VAL A 206 -15.64 2.98 -10.74
C VAL A 206 -15.44 1.87 -9.71
N ASN A 207 -14.35 1.94 -8.95
CA ASN A 207 -14.17 1.17 -7.75
C ASN A 207 -14.75 1.98 -6.58
N VAL A 208 -15.73 1.43 -5.89
CA VAL A 208 -16.32 2.02 -4.68
C VAL A 208 -16.02 1.13 -3.50
N GLY A 209 -15.58 1.75 -2.40
CA GLY A 209 -15.25 0.98 -1.21
C GLY A 209 -15.33 1.77 0.07
N VAL A 210 -15.18 1.06 1.16
CA VAL A 210 -15.17 1.55 2.53
C VAL A 210 -14.10 0.84 3.32
N GLY A 211 -13.43 1.56 4.20
CA GLY A 211 -12.46 0.98 5.12
C GLY A 211 -12.58 1.59 6.50
N GLY A 212 -12.21 0.84 7.53
CA GLY A 212 -12.28 1.29 8.91
C GLY A 212 -11.56 0.34 9.86
N TRP A 213 -11.76 0.52 11.17
CA TRP A 213 -11.21 -0.41 12.16
C TRP A 213 -11.68 -1.84 11.93
N GLU A 214 -10.92 -2.82 12.35
CA GLU A 214 -11.27 -4.25 12.22
C GLU A 214 -12.63 -4.58 12.84
N SER A 215 -13.02 -3.88 13.91
CA SER A 215 -14.33 -3.98 14.56
C SER A 215 -15.53 -3.61 13.65
N GLU A 216 -15.28 -2.83 12.60
CA GLU A 216 -16.31 -2.46 11.61
C GLU A 216 -16.54 -3.54 10.55
N GLY A 217 -15.76 -4.61 10.56
CA GLY A 217 -15.86 -5.72 9.60
C GLY A 217 -17.31 -6.19 9.34
N PRO A 218 -18.11 -6.50 10.38
CA PRO A 218 -19.51 -6.94 10.21
C PRO A 218 -20.42 -5.90 9.54
N ARG A 219 -20.07 -4.60 9.61
CA ARG A 219 -20.90 -3.48 9.13
C ARG A 219 -20.41 -2.90 7.78
N LEU A 220 -19.28 -3.39 7.25
CA LEU A 220 -18.71 -2.83 6.01
C LEU A 220 -19.68 -2.87 4.83
N ARG A 221 -20.51 -3.92 4.71
CA ARG A 221 -21.51 -3.99 3.64
C ARG A 221 -22.54 -2.86 3.73
N GLU A 222 -23.06 -2.59 4.92
CA GLU A 222 -23.99 -1.48 5.17
C GLU A 222 -23.34 -0.13 4.81
N HIS A 223 -22.08 0.08 5.24
CA HIS A 223 -21.33 1.28 4.90
C HIS A 223 -21.10 1.42 3.39
N LEU A 224 -20.78 0.34 2.70
CA LEU A 224 -20.57 0.31 1.25
C LEU A 224 -21.85 0.69 0.49
N GLU A 225 -22.98 0.07 0.83
CA GLU A 225 -24.28 0.37 0.22
C GLU A 225 -24.71 1.83 0.47
N ARG A 226 -24.42 2.35 1.68
CA ARG A 226 -24.67 3.75 2.00
C ARG A 226 -23.80 4.68 1.17
N ALA A 227 -22.53 4.35 0.95
CA ALA A 227 -21.65 5.11 0.08
C ALA A 227 -22.16 5.10 -1.36
N CYS A 228 -22.55 3.94 -1.89
CA CYS A 228 -23.15 3.82 -3.22
C CYS A 228 -24.36 4.75 -3.37
N ARG A 229 -25.33 4.69 -2.45
CA ARG A 229 -26.51 5.56 -2.49
C ARG A 229 -26.16 7.04 -2.47
N ALA A 230 -25.20 7.44 -1.62
CA ALA A 230 -24.81 8.84 -1.46
C ALA A 230 -24.11 9.42 -2.70
N TYR A 231 -23.49 8.56 -3.49
CA TYR A 231 -22.75 8.94 -4.71
C TYR A 231 -23.45 8.50 -6.01
N GLY A 232 -24.74 8.19 -5.97
CA GLY A 232 -25.53 7.87 -7.17
C GLY A 232 -25.06 6.61 -7.90
N LEU A 233 -24.50 5.66 -7.15
CA LEU A 233 -24.06 4.36 -7.64
C LEU A 233 -25.09 3.29 -7.24
N PRO A 234 -25.65 2.51 -8.18
CA PRO A 234 -26.63 1.49 -7.89
C PRO A 234 -25.98 0.30 -7.18
N ALA A 235 -26.24 0.16 -5.87
CA ALA A 235 -25.61 -0.89 -5.05
C ALA A 235 -25.95 -2.31 -5.54
N GLU A 236 -27.09 -2.49 -6.20
CA GLU A 236 -27.53 -3.74 -6.84
C GLU A 236 -26.68 -4.13 -8.07
N ARG A 237 -25.89 -3.19 -8.57
CA ARG A 237 -24.94 -3.39 -9.70
C ARG A 237 -23.50 -3.55 -9.24
N LEU A 238 -23.27 -3.70 -7.93
CA LEU A 238 -21.94 -3.99 -7.41
C LEU A 238 -21.47 -5.38 -7.85
N GLU A 239 -20.35 -5.40 -8.52
CA GLU A 239 -19.66 -6.61 -8.95
C GLU A 239 -18.33 -6.76 -8.23
N SER A 240 -17.81 -8.00 -8.20
CA SER A 240 -16.48 -8.31 -7.63
C SER A 240 -16.28 -7.81 -6.20
N VAL A 241 -17.31 -7.88 -5.36
CA VAL A 241 -17.25 -7.41 -3.97
C VAL A 241 -16.27 -8.26 -3.17
N ARG A 242 -15.21 -7.62 -2.62
CA ARG A 242 -14.13 -8.30 -1.90
C ARG A 242 -13.66 -7.49 -0.71
N GLY A 243 -13.30 -8.22 0.35
CA GLY A 243 -12.72 -7.64 1.56
C GLY A 243 -11.22 -7.88 1.66
N TYR A 244 -10.53 -6.99 2.35
CA TYR A 244 -9.11 -7.11 2.64
C TYR A 244 -8.75 -6.59 4.03
N ARG A 245 -7.73 -7.19 4.66
CA ARG A 245 -7.14 -6.72 5.92
C ARG A 245 -5.94 -5.83 5.60
N LEU A 246 -5.89 -4.69 6.26
CA LEU A 246 -4.85 -3.67 6.10
C LEU A 246 -3.95 -3.70 7.35
N PRO A 247 -2.74 -4.27 7.25
CA PRO A 247 -1.85 -4.39 8.39
C PRO A 247 -1.08 -3.08 8.61
N MET A 248 -1.31 -2.44 9.74
CA MET A 248 -0.63 -1.22 10.15
C MET A 248 0.31 -1.54 11.32
N ARG A 249 1.62 -1.43 11.11
CA ARG A 249 2.62 -1.70 12.15
C ARG A 249 2.60 -0.64 13.24
N ARG A 250 3.02 -1.04 14.44
CA ARG A 250 3.43 -0.11 15.50
C ARG A 250 4.89 0.29 15.30
N ALA A 251 5.28 1.44 15.86
CA ALA A 251 6.68 1.83 15.91
C ALA A 251 7.52 0.74 16.61
N GLY A 252 8.69 0.43 16.06
CA GLY A 252 9.55 -0.63 16.57
C GLY A 252 9.11 -2.07 16.26
N ALA A 253 8.01 -2.28 15.50
CA ALA A 253 7.60 -3.62 15.09
C ALA A 253 8.68 -4.31 14.26
N ARG A 254 8.84 -5.62 14.48
CA ARG A 254 9.88 -6.43 13.84
C ARG A 254 9.65 -6.52 12.33
N VAL A 255 10.68 -6.13 11.56
CA VAL A 255 10.68 -6.19 10.09
C VAL A 255 11.81 -7.06 9.53
N SER A 256 12.67 -7.58 10.40
CA SER A 256 13.75 -8.51 10.04
C SER A 256 14.14 -9.40 11.21
N ARG A 257 14.66 -10.59 10.92
CA ARG A 257 15.28 -11.48 11.91
C ARG A 257 16.27 -12.39 11.19
N GLY A 258 17.54 -12.36 11.62
CA GLY A 258 18.59 -13.15 10.99
C GLY A 258 18.65 -12.88 9.48
N ARG A 259 18.48 -13.93 8.71
CA ARG A 259 18.53 -13.92 7.23
C ARG A 259 17.18 -13.62 6.54
N VAL A 260 16.18 -13.12 7.24
CA VAL A 260 14.86 -12.85 6.67
C VAL A 260 14.47 -11.39 6.87
N LEU A 261 14.12 -10.73 5.76
CA LEU A 261 13.60 -9.36 5.71
C LEU A 261 12.11 -9.38 5.32
N LEU A 262 11.29 -8.48 5.86
CA LEU A 262 9.88 -8.33 5.47
C LEU A 262 9.69 -7.02 4.71
N ALA A 263 8.89 -7.03 3.65
CA ALA A 263 8.56 -5.86 2.84
C ALA A 263 7.04 -5.74 2.60
N GLY A 264 6.55 -4.53 2.37
CA GLY A 264 5.14 -4.24 2.11
C GLY A 264 4.19 -4.69 3.22
N ASP A 265 3.04 -5.27 2.86
CA ASP A 265 2.03 -5.74 3.83
C ASP A 265 2.59 -6.85 4.75
N ALA A 266 3.57 -7.62 4.30
CA ALA A 266 4.25 -8.61 5.15
C ALA A 266 5.03 -7.95 6.29
N ALA A 267 5.49 -6.71 6.13
CA ALA A 267 6.08 -5.89 7.18
C ALA A 267 5.06 -5.01 7.94
N GLY A 268 3.78 -5.08 7.57
CA GLY A 268 2.72 -4.25 8.16
C GLY A 268 2.78 -2.78 7.74
N LEU A 269 3.27 -2.49 6.55
CA LEU A 269 3.58 -1.13 6.08
C LEU A 269 2.43 -0.46 5.32
N VAL A 270 1.20 -0.66 5.76
CA VAL A 270 0.06 0.12 5.23
C VAL A 270 0.01 1.47 5.97
N ASP A 271 -0.08 2.57 5.21
CA ASP A 271 -0.25 3.90 5.78
C ASP A 271 -1.56 4.00 6.57
N PRO A 272 -1.51 4.38 7.86
CA PRO A 272 -2.69 4.35 8.72
C PRO A 272 -3.80 5.29 8.31
N LEU A 273 -3.50 6.45 7.75
CA LEU A 273 -4.50 7.45 7.36
C LEU A 273 -5.15 7.12 6.03
N SER A 274 -4.33 6.89 5.01
CA SER A 274 -4.80 6.70 3.64
C SER A 274 -5.18 5.25 3.32
N GLY A 275 -4.69 4.28 4.09
CA GLY A 275 -4.84 2.87 3.75
C GLY A 275 -4.02 2.46 2.50
N ASP A 276 -3.19 3.35 1.93
CA ASP A 276 -2.25 3.03 0.87
C ASP A 276 -1.13 2.15 1.42
N GLY A 277 -0.65 1.23 0.63
CA GLY A 277 0.48 0.37 0.95
C GLY A 277 1.42 0.18 -0.24
N ILE A 278 1.09 0.75 -1.41
CA ILE A 278 1.91 0.54 -2.61
C ILE A 278 3.20 1.37 -2.51
N TYR A 279 3.13 2.62 -2.08
CA TYR A 279 4.32 3.44 -1.86
C TYR A 279 5.28 2.78 -0.86
N GLU A 280 4.76 2.38 0.29
CA GLU A 280 5.53 1.74 1.36
C GLU A 280 6.10 0.38 0.91
N ALA A 281 5.35 -0.36 0.08
CA ALA A 281 5.80 -1.61 -0.51
C ALA A 281 7.02 -1.40 -1.44
N LEU A 282 6.98 -0.35 -2.27
CA LEU A 282 8.06 -0.03 -3.20
C LEU A 282 9.31 0.48 -2.47
N VAL A 283 9.14 1.34 -1.46
CA VAL A 283 10.25 1.84 -0.63
C VAL A 283 10.90 0.69 0.14
N SER A 284 10.11 -0.14 0.82
CA SER A 284 10.65 -1.27 1.58
C SER A 284 11.33 -2.31 0.69
N ALA A 285 10.83 -2.53 -0.53
CA ALA A 285 11.47 -3.39 -1.52
C ALA A 285 12.84 -2.85 -1.95
N ARG A 286 12.95 -1.54 -2.19
CA ARG A 286 14.22 -0.90 -2.54
C ARG A 286 15.23 -1.08 -1.40
N LEU A 287 14.86 -0.74 -0.17
CA LEU A 287 15.73 -0.86 1.00
C LEU A 287 16.13 -2.32 1.29
N ALA A 288 15.21 -3.26 1.12
CA ALA A 288 15.50 -4.69 1.25
C ALA A 288 16.51 -5.14 0.19
N SER A 289 16.34 -4.71 -1.08
CA SER A 289 17.27 -5.04 -2.15
C SER A 289 18.67 -4.47 -1.89
N GLU A 290 18.77 -3.21 -1.46
CA GLU A 290 20.04 -2.57 -1.09
C GLU A 290 20.75 -3.33 0.05
N SER A 291 19.98 -3.76 1.08
CA SER A 291 20.53 -4.55 2.19
C SER A 291 20.99 -5.93 1.76
N VAL A 292 20.24 -6.60 0.86
CA VAL A 292 20.64 -7.90 0.30
C VAL A 292 21.92 -7.78 -0.52
N LEU A 293 22.03 -6.78 -1.39
CA LEU A 293 23.24 -6.52 -2.17
C LEU A 293 24.45 -6.22 -1.27
N GLY A 294 24.23 -5.46 -0.20
CA GLY A 294 25.25 -5.22 0.84
C GLY A 294 25.71 -6.52 1.50
N LEU A 295 24.79 -7.45 1.83
CA LEU A 295 25.12 -8.76 2.38
C LEU A 295 25.97 -9.58 1.38
N LEU A 296 25.56 -9.64 0.11
CA LEU A 296 26.25 -10.39 -0.92
C LEU A 296 27.65 -9.83 -1.20
N ALA A 297 27.90 -8.57 -0.90
CA ALA A 297 29.20 -7.92 -0.93
C ALA A 297 30.03 -8.10 0.36
N GLY A 298 29.60 -8.95 1.30
CA GLY A 298 30.29 -9.25 2.57
C GLY A 298 29.88 -8.35 3.76
N GLY A 299 28.84 -7.55 3.63
CA GLY A 299 28.25 -6.75 4.72
C GLY A 299 27.22 -7.52 5.56
N SER A 300 26.32 -6.80 6.21
CA SER A 300 25.27 -7.38 7.07
C SER A 300 23.87 -6.84 6.74
N LEU A 301 22.83 -7.52 7.26
CA LEU A 301 21.41 -7.11 7.10
C LEU A 301 20.92 -6.18 8.24
N GLU A 302 21.75 -5.88 9.22
CA GLU A 302 21.36 -5.10 10.41
C GLU A 302 20.92 -3.67 10.08
N GLY A 303 21.40 -3.11 8.96
CA GLY A 303 21.04 -1.79 8.46
C GLY A 303 19.61 -1.67 7.94
N TYR A 304 18.93 -2.77 7.60
CA TYR A 304 17.60 -2.73 6.98
C TYR A 304 16.53 -2.07 7.86
N ALA A 305 16.37 -2.54 9.09
CA ALA A 305 15.34 -2.01 9.98
C ALA A 305 15.56 -0.53 10.35
N PRO A 306 16.78 -0.06 10.65
CA PRO A 306 17.07 1.36 10.82
C PRO A 306 16.80 2.19 9.57
N ALA A 307 17.19 1.72 8.39
CA ALA A 307 16.92 2.42 7.12
C ALA A 307 15.41 2.57 6.84
N LEU A 308 14.64 1.51 7.08
CA LEU A 308 13.19 1.53 6.95
C LEU A 308 12.53 2.52 7.93
N GLU A 309 12.97 2.52 9.18
CA GLU A 309 12.48 3.46 10.19
C GLU A 309 12.86 4.90 9.86
N GLY A 310 14.08 5.12 9.38
CA GLY A 310 14.57 6.43 8.94
C GLY A 310 13.75 7.02 7.79
N GLU A 311 13.37 6.20 6.80
CA GLU A 311 12.66 6.67 5.62
C GLU A 311 11.13 6.75 5.81
N LEU A 312 10.51 5.75 6.43
CA LEU A 312 9.05 5.65 6.56
C LEU A 312 8.52 6.00 7.95
N GLY A 313 9.32 5.83 9.01
CA GLY A 313 8.85 5.88 10.39
C GLY A 313 8.20 7.22 10.76
N ARG A 314 8.82 8.35 10.39
CA ARG A 314 8.26 9.69 10.65
C ARG A 314 6.93 9.92 9.95
N ALA A 315 6.82 9.54 8.68
CA ALA A 315 5.61 9.71 7.89
C ALA A 315 4.47 8.82 8.42
N LEU A 316 4.74 7.55 8.73
CA LEU A 316 3.77 6.63 9.33
C LEU A 316 3.30 7.12 10.70
N ALA A 317 4.18 7.67 11.54
CA ALA A 317 3.81 8.24 12.83
C ALA A 317 2.91 9.47 12.66
N ALA A 318 3.17 10.35 11.69
CA ALA A 318 2.31 11.47 11.36
C ALA A 318 0.93 11.02 10.85
N SER A 319 0.89 10.00 9.99
CA SER A 319 -0.35 9.36 9.50
C SER A 319 -1.17 8.75 10.63
N TRP A 320 -0.55 8.11 11.61
CA TRP A 320 -1.24 7.63 12.82
C TRP A 320 -1.92 8.78 13.58
N ARG A 321 -1.20 9.89 13.81
CA ARG A 321 -1.77 11.06 14.49
C ARG A 321 -2.92 11.66 13.69
N ALA A 322 -2.76 11.81 12.38
CA ALA A 322 -3.79 12.34 11.51
C ALA A 322 -5.05 11.44 11.48
N LYS A 323 -4.89 10.10 11.48
CA LYS A 323 -6.00 9.14 11.59
C LYS A 323 -6.78 9.33 12.89
N LEU A 324 -6.09 9.41 14.03
CA LEU A 324 -6.73 9.62 15.33
C LEU A 324 -7.39 10.99 15.44
N ALA A 325 -6.78 12.03 14.89
CA ALA A 325 -7.37 13.36 14.81
C ALA A 325 -8.66 13.37 13.97
N LEU A 326 -8.65 12.68 12.82
CA LEU A 326 -9.82 12.52 11.96
C LEU A 326 -10.97 11.81 12.68
N GLU A 327 -10.67 10.81 13.48
CA GLU A 327 -11.67 10.09 14.27
C GLU A 327 -12.28 10.97 15.36
N ARG A 328 -11.46 11.72 16.09
CA ARG A 328 -11.90 12.58 17.22
C ARG A 328 -12.60 13.85 16.77
N ALA A 329 -12.10 14.50 15.73
CA ALA A 329 -12.54 15.82 15.30
C ALA A 329 -12.70 15.92 13.76
N PRO A 330 -13.54 15.07 13.11
CA PRO A 330 -13.63 15.02 11.65
C PRO A 330 -14.05 16.35 11.02
N ARG A 331 -14.87 17.16 11.72
CA ARG A 331 -15.28 18.50 11.23
C ARG A 331 -14.11 19.47 11.17
N LEU A 332 -13.23 19.44 12.17
CA LEU A 332 -12.06 20.33 12.25
C LEU A 332 -11.01 19.90 11.19
N VAL A 333 -10.69 18.59 11.11
CA VAL A 333 -9.76 18.06 10.10
C VAL A 333 -10.25 18.38 8.69
N PHE A 334 -11.54 18.19 8.40
CA PHE A 334 -12.15 18.56 7.13
C PHE A 334 -12.03 20.06 6.84
N GLY A 335 -12.30 20.92 7.85
CA GLY A 335 -12.15 22.36 7.73
C GLY A 335 -10.71 22.80 7.41
N ILE A 336 -9.74 22.19 8.08
CA ILE A 336 -8.32 22.40 7.84
C ILE A 336 -7.91 21.96 6.43
N ALA A 337 -8.33 20.76 6.00
CA ALA A 337 -8.04 20.24 4.66
C ALA A 337 -8.64 21.12 3.53
N ARG A 338 -9.71 21.87 3.84
CA ARG A 338 -10.34 22.79 2.89
C ARG A 338 -9.53 24.07 2.66
N LEU A 339 -8.61 24.43 3.55
CA LEU A 339 -7.76 25.63 3.39
C LEU A 339 -6.87 25.48 2.15
N PRO A 340 -6.81 26.49 1.26
CA PRO A 340 -6.04 26.37 0.01
C PRO A 340 -4.57 26.03 0.22
N LEU A 341 -3.92 26.62 1.22
CA LEU A 341 -2.52 26.35 1.55
C LEU A 341 -2.29 24.93 2.05
N VAL A 342 -3.22 24.40 2.88
CA VAL A 342 -3.14 23.00 3.36
C VAL A 342 -3.38 22.05 2.21
N TRP A 343 -4.31 22.38 1.30
CA TRP A 343 -4.53 21.59 0.10
C TRP A 343 -3.28 21.55 -0.78
N GLY A 344 -2.60 22.69 -0.97
CA GLY A 344 -1.33 22.75 -1.69
C GLY A 344 -0.28 21.82 -1.10
N PHE A 345 -0.21 21.73 0.23
CA PHE A 345 0.67 20.77 0.92
C PHE A 345 0.24 19.32 0.67
N ILE A 346 -1.08 19.00 0.75
CA ILE A 346 -1.59 17.66 0.46
C ILE A 346 -1.25 17.26 -0.98
N ALA A 347 -1.42 18.15 -1.94
CA ALA A 347 -1.08 17.91 -3.33
C ALA A 347 0.44 17.68 -3.52
N ALA A 348 1.28 18.48 -2.89
CA ALA A 348 2.73 18.31 -2.89
C ALA A 348 3.17 16.97 -2.27
N PHE A 349 2.52 16.57 -1.18
CA PHE A 349 2.75 15.26 -0.54
C PHE A 349 2.37 14.09 -1.46
N LEU A 350 1.22 14.16 -2.14
CA LEU A 350 0.79 13.13 -3.10
C LEU A 350 1.73 13.05 -4.32
N ARG A 351 2.34 14.16 -4.72
CA ARG A 351 3.37 14.19 -5.77
C ARG A 351 4.74 13.70 -5.30
N GLY A 352 4.98 13.70 -3.97
CA GLY A 352 6.29 13.37 -3.39
C GLY A 352 7.28 14.55 -3.43
N ASP A 353 6.78 15.78 -3.51
CA ASP A 353 7.59 17.00 -3.43
C ASP A 353 7.93 17.33 -1.96
N VAL A 354 7.12 16.83 -1.02
CA VAL A 354 7.35 16.88 0.43
C VAL A 354 7.06 15.50 1.01
N SER A 355 7.74 15.14 2.09
CA SER A 355 7.65 13.81 2.70
C SER A 355 7.03 13.83 4.11
N HIS A 356 7.03 14.97 4.79
CA HIS A 356 6.57 15.08 6.17
C HIS A 356 5.89 16.43 6.44
N PRO A 357 4.93 16.52 7.40
CA PRO A 357 4.33 17.78 7.81
C PRO A 357 5.33 18.85 8.25
N ASP A 358 6.49 18.49 8.77
CA ASP A 358 7.56 19.45 9.14
C ASP A 358 8.22 20.12 7.93
N ASP A 359 8.08 19.57 6.72
CA ASP A 359 8.57 20.18 5.48
C ASP A 359 7.69 21.37 5.04
N ALA A 360 6.51 21.54 5.69
CA ALA A 360 5.59 22.63 5.42
C ALA A 360 6.18 24.00 5.88
N ASN A 361 5.86 25.05 5.11
CA ASN A 361 6.16 26.41 5.54
C ASN A 361 5.33 26.82 6.78
N GLY A 362 5.72 27.92 7.46
CA GLY A 362 5.14 28.32 8.75
C GLY A 362 3.62 28.50 8.75
N LEU A 363 3.03 28.99 7.67
CA LEU A 363 1.58 29.21 7.54
C LEU A 363 0.78 27.90 7.43
N VAL A 364 1.35 26.89 6.78
CA VAL A 364 0.76 25.54 6.66
C VAL A 364 1.05 24.71 7.90
N ARG A 365 2.22 24.90 8.50
CA ARG A 365 2.66 24.13 9.67
C ARG A 365 1.75 24.30 10.89
N ALA A 366 1.23 25.51 11.12
CA ALA A 366 0.34 25.78 12.25
C ALA A 366 -0.95 24.92 12.22
N PRO A 367 -1.76 24.90 11.15
CA PRO A 367 -2.94 24.03 11.08
C PRO A 367 -2.59 22.53 11.10
N LEU A 368 -1.45 22.10 10.53
CA LEU A 368 -1.01 20.70 10.59
C LEU A 368 -0.64 20.30 12.03
N ARG A 369 0.01 21.18 12.80
CA ARG A 369 0.29 20.92 14.23
C ARG A 369 -0.99 20.77 15.06
N VAL A 370 -2.06 21.48 14.73
CA VAL A 370 -3.37 21.28 15.39
C VAL A 370 -3.86 19.85 15.14
N VAL A 371 -3.79 19.35 13.90
CA VAL A 371 -4.15 17.97 13.58
C VAL A 371 -3.27 16.99 14.34
N GLU A 372 -1.96 17.19 14.36
CA GLU A 372 -1.04 16.33 15.10
C GLU A 372 -1.29 16.32 16.61
N SER A 373 -1.59 17.48 17.21
CA SER A 373 -1.85 17.60 18.65
C SER A 373 -3.11 16.83 19.06
N LEU A 374 -4.17 16.88 18.24
CA LEU A 374 -5.38 16.09 18.44
C LEU A 374 -5.14 14.58 18.39
N GLY A 375 -4.12 14.15 17.67
CA GLY A 375 -3.74 12.74 17.56
C GLY A 375 -2.76 12.24 18.62
N ARG A 376 -2.13 13.13 19.41
CA ARG A 376 -1.08 12.75 20.39
C ARG A 376 -1.60 12.11 21.67
N GLN A 377 -2.89 12.18 21.97
CA GLN A 377 -3.46 11.62 23.19
C GLN A 377 -4.11 10.25 22.91
N ALA A 378 -3.34 9.22 23.01
CA ALA A 378 -3.80 7.85 23.22
C ALA A 378 -2.74 7.06 23.98
#